data_b504901ec07efef2cd91a4395cfd3551
#
_entry.id   b504901ec07efef2cd91a4395cfd3551
#
_cell.length_a   1.000
_cell.length_b   1.000
_cell.length_c   1.000
_cell.angle_alpha   90.00
_cell.angle_beta   90.00
_cell.angle_gamma   90.00
#
_symmetry.space_group_name_H-M   'P 1'
#
loop_
_entity.id
_entity.type
_entity.pdbx_description
1 polymer ?
#
loop_
_entity_poly.entity_id
_entity_poly.type
_entity_poly.pdbx_seq_one_letter_code
_entity_poly.pdbx_strand_id
1 'polypeptide(L)'
;QVLDWIDRDPANRREAIRECLSDIEEGADIIMVKPALAYLDVVREVMDRTDYPLAAYNVSGEYAMVKAAAANGWIDERRIVMEIMTGIKRAGAKIIITYHALDVAKWLDEERK
;
A
#
# COMPACT_ATOMS: atom_id res chain seq x y z
N GLN A 1 9.06 -14.57 -12.71
CA GLN A 1 7.93 -14.21 -11.86
C GLN A 1 7.59 -12.72 -12.03
N VAL A 2 6.36 -12.44 -12.47
CA VAL A 2 5.95 -11.06 -12.78
C VAL A 2 5.73 -10.24 -11.52
N LEU A 3 5.03 -10.84 -10.56
CA LEU A 3 4.67 -10.17 -9.31
C LEU A 3 5.13 -11.00 -8.13
N ASP A 4 5.76 -10.35 -7.18
CA ASP A 4 6.10 -10.98 -5.92
C ASP A 4 5.69 -10.06 -4.76
N TRP A 5 5.41 -10.63 -3.60
CA TRP A 5 4.93 -9.84 -2.46
C TRP A 5 5.68 -10.20 -1.20
N ILE A 6 5.70 -9.25 -0.28
CA ILE A 6 6.31 -9.38 1.02
C ILE A 6 5.21 -9.41 2.08
N ASP A 7 5.17 -10.50 2.82
CA ASP A 7 4.16 -10.73 3.85
C ASP A 7 4.83 -11.52 4.98
N ARG A 8 5.82 -10.88 5.59
CA ARG A 8 6.64 -11.49 6.62
C ARG A 8 6.31 -10.93 7.99
N ASP A 9 7.10 -11.31 8.99
CA ASP A 9 6.99 -10.82 10.35
C ASP A 9 7.08 -9.28 10.34
N PRO A 10 6.01 -8.57 10.72
CA PRO A 10 6.02 -7.11 10.71
C PRO A 10 7.04 -6.48 11.64
N ALA A 11 7.58 -7.25 12.60
CA ALA A 11 8.61 -6.76 13.49
C ALA A 11 10.01 -6.77 12.87
N ASN A 12 10.17 -7.36 11.67
CA ASN A 12 11.49 -7.51 11.06
C ASN A 12 11.60 -6.82 9.69
N ARG A 13 11.82 -5.51 9.74
CA ARG A 13 12.01 -4.69 8.56
C ARG A 13 13.20 -5.12 7.70
N ARG A 14 14.32 -5.49 8.34
CA ARG A 14 15.54 -5.87 7.62
C ARG A 14 15.33 -7.12 6.78
N GLU A 15 14.59 -8.08 7.32
CA GLU A 15 14.25 -9.29 6.60
C GLU A 15 13.35 -8.99 5.41
N ALA A 16 12.37 -8.11 5.58
CA ALA A 16 11.49 -7.70 4.50
C ALA A 16 12.28 -7.05 3.35
N ILE A 17 13.21 -6.16 3.68
CA ILE A 17 14.04 -5.50 2.66
C ILE A 17 14.91 -6.52 1.94
N ARG A 18 15.54 -7.43 2.67
CA ARG A 18 16.38 -8.47 2.09
C ARG A 18 15.59 -9.35 1.14
N GLU A 19 14.37 -9.70 1.53
CA GLU A 19 13.46 -10.50 0.72
C GLU A 19 13.13 -9.80 -0.59
N CYS A 20 12.78 -8.50 -0.52
CA CYS A 20 12.50 -7.70 -1.71
C CYS A 20 13.67 -7.68 -2.68
N LEU A 21 14.86 -7.41 -2.18
CA LEU A 21 16.06 -7.33 -3.02
C LEU A 21 16.38 -8.69 -3.65
N SER A 22 16.21 -9.77 -2.88
CA SER A 22 16.40 -11.12 -3.37
C SER A 22 15.41 -11.47 -4.48
N ASP A 23 14.15 -11.10 -4.32
CA ASP A 23 13.11 -11.36 -5.32
C ASP A 23 13.38 -10.62 -6.62
N ILE A 24 13.88 -9.40 -6.54
CA ILE A 24 14.28 -8.62 -7.71
C ILE A 24 15.43 -9.33 -8.44
N GLU A 25 16.41 -9.80 -7.70
CA GLU A 25 17.55 -10.50 -8.25
C GLU A 25 17.14 -11.80 -8.93
N GLU A 26 16.10 -12.46 -8.41
CA GLU A 26 15.55 -13.69 -8.97
C GLU A 26 14.62 -13.46 -10.17
N GLY A 27 14.37 -12.23 -10.57
CA GLY A 27 13.64 -11.91 -11.77
C GLY A 27 12.22 -11.42 -11.60
N ALA A 28 11.83 -10.97 -10.41
CA ALA A 28 10.52 -10.36 -10.22
C ALA A 28 10.46 -9.05 -11.00
N ASP A 29 9.35 -8.78 -11.65
CA ASP A 29 9.13 -7.54 -12.42
C ASP A 29 8.45 -6.47 -11.58
N ILE A 30 7.60 -6.87 -10.64
CA ILE A 30 6.86 -5.98 -9.74
C ILE A 30 6.93 -6.57 -8.34
N ILE A 31 7.17 -5.72 -7.35
CA ILE A 31 7.15 -6.11 -5.95
C ILE A 31 5.86 -5.58 -5.33
N MET A 32 5.19 -6.42 -4.57
CA MET A 32 3.99 -6.02 -3.81
C MET A 32 4.29 -6.10 -2.31
N VAL A 33 3.92 -5.04 -1.59
CA VAL A 33 4.00 -4.99 -0.13
C VAL A 33 2.59 -5.05 0.44
N LYS A 34 2.35 -5.94 1.38
CA LYS A 34 1.07 -6.09 2.08
C LYS A 34 1.28 -6.59 3.50
N PRO A 35 0.48 -6.17 4.47
CA PRO A 35 -0.50 -5.07 4.40
C PRO A 35 0.22 -3.72 4.29
N ALA A 36 -0.34 -2.80 3.50
CA ALA A 36 0.34 -1.56 3.15
C ALA A 36 0.64 -0.68 4.37
N LEU A 37 -0.35 -0.46 5.23
CA LEU A 37 -0.23 0.52 6.31
C LEU A 37 0.82 0.15 7.35
N ALA A 38 1.00 -1.15 7.60
CA ALA A 38 2.00 -1.61 8.56
C ALA A 38 3.43 -1.58 7.99
N TYR A 39 3.58 -1.38 6.69
CA TYR A 39 4.86 -1.50 5.99
C TYR A 39 5.22 -0.28 5.14
N LEU A 40 4.71 0.90 5.46
CA LEU A 40 5.04 2.11 4.69
C LEU A 40 6.53 2.42 4.72
N ASP A 41 7.21 2.10 5.82
CA ASP A 41 8.66 2.24 5.95
C ASP A 41 9.40 1.30 4.99
N VAL A 42 8.89 0.07 4.81
CA VAL A 42 9.46 -0.89 3.87
C VAL A 42 9.27 -0.40 2.44
N VAL A 43 8.07 0.11 2.12
CA VAL A 43 7.79 0.71 0.81
C VAL A 43 8.80 1.80 0.51
N ARG A 44 9.03 2.71 1.47
CA ARG A 44 9.96 3.84 1.29
C ARG A 44 11.38 3.36 1.04
N GLU A 45 11.84 2.42 1.84
CA GLU A 45 13.22 1.94 1.72
C GLU A 45 13.45 1.18 0.40
N VAL A 46 12.49 0.34 -0.01
CA VAL A 46 12.60 -0.37 -1.29
C VAL A 46 12.64 0.63 -2.44
N MET A 47 11.80 1.66 -2.39
CA MET A 47 11.79 2.69 -3.43
C MET A 47 13.08 3.49 -3.48
N ASP A 48 13.73 3.71 -2.33
CA ASP A 48 15.01 4.41 -2.28
C ASP A 48 16.16 3.57 -2.84
N ARG A 49 16.05 2.24 -2.74
CA ARG A 49 17.13 1.34 -3.16
C ARG A 49 16.98 0.80 -4.57
N THR A 50 15.80 0.90 -5.16
CA THR A 50 15.53 0.30 -6.47
C THR A 50 14.66 1.23 -7.32
N ASP A 51 14.64 0.97 -8.64
CA ASP A 51 13.73 1.65 -9.55
C ASP A 51 12.57 0.76 -9.97
N TYR A 52 12.38 -0.36 -9.28
CA TYR A 52 11.31 -1.29 -9.61
C TYR A 52 9.96 -0.71 -9.25
N PRO A 53 8.93 -0.97 -10.07
CA PRO A 53 7.57 -0.58 -9.70
C PRO A 53 7.13 -1.39 -8.49
N LEU A 54 6.60 -0.68 -7.49
CA LEU A 54 6.14 -1.29 -6.26
C LEU A 54 4.64 -1.07 -6.12
N ALA A 55 3.92 -2.18 -5.89
CA ALA A 55 2.51 -2.15 -5.58
C ALA A 55 2.34 -2.27 -4.07
N ALA A 56 1.45 -1.48 -3.50
CA ALA A 56 1.08 -1.59 -2.10
C ALA A 56 -0.37 -2.04 -2.02
N TYR A 57 -0.64 -3.09 -1.26
CA TYR A 57 -1.96 -3.62 -1.13
C TYR A 57 -2.56 -3.23 0.22
N ASN A 58 -3.60 -2.39 0.14
CA ASN A 58 -4.45 -2.00 1.26
C ASN A 58 -5.48 -3.12 1.46
N VAL A 59 -5.12 -4.08 2.30
CA VAL A 59 -5.82 -5.37 2.40
C VAL A 59 -7.20 -5.27 3.03
N SER A 60 -7.96 -6.36 2.93
CA SER A 60 -9.35 -6.41 3.42
C SER A 60 -9.50 -6.05 4.90
N GLY A 61 -8.53 -6.42 5.74
CA GLY A 61 -8.53 -6.06 7.16
C GLY A 61 -8.42 -4.56 7.38
N GLU A 62 -7.54 -3.89 6.64
CA GLU A 62 -7.41 -2.44 6.70
C GLU A 62 -8.68 -1.75 6.22
N TYR A 63 -9.25 -2.26 5.13
CA TYR A 63 -10.52 -1.78 4.60
C TYR A 63 -11.65 -1.93 5.63
N ALA A 64 -11.75 -3.11 6.25
CA ALA A 64 -12.78 -3.39 7.25
C ALA A 64 -12.68 -2.47 8.46
N MET A 65 -11.47 -2.15 8.93
CA MET A 65 -11.26 -1.24 10.04
C MET A 65 -11.81 0.16 9.73
N VAL A 66 -11.56 0.67 8.54
CA VAL A 66 -12.06 1.97 8.10
C VAL A 66 -13.59 1.95 8.01
N LYS A 67 -14.15 0.92 7.38
CA LYS A 67 -15.61 0.80 7.23
C LYS A 67 -16.32 0.69 8.58
N ALA A 68 -15.77 -0.08 9.51
CA ALA A 68 -16.34 -0.22 10.84
C ALA A 68 -16.32 1.10 11.60
N ALA A 69 -15.20 1.81 11.58
CA ALA A 69 -15.09 3.09 12.26
C ALA A 69 -16.02 4.14 11.64
N ALA A 70 -16.12 4.15 10.31
CA ALA A 70 -17.03 5.07 9.60
C ALA A 70 -18.49 4.78 9.93
N ALA A 71 -18.88 3.50 9.97
CA ALA A 71 -20.25 3.10 10.28
C ALA A 71 -20.65 3.50 11.71
N ASN A 72 -19.68 3.56 12.62
CA ASN A 72 -19.93 4.00 14.01
C ASN A 72 -19.82 5.52 14.18
N GLY A 73 -19.56 6.25 13.11
CA GLY A 73 -19.45 7.72 13.18
C GLY A 73 -18.17 8.22 13.85
N TRP A 74 -17.17 7.36 14.00
CA TRP A 74 -15.91 7.72 14.67
C TRP A 74 -14.95 8.49 13.77
N ILE A 75 -15.09 8.31 12.47
CA ILE A 75 -14.24 8.96 11.46
C ILE A 75 -15.07 9.40 10.27
N ASP A 76 -14.51 10.36 9.51
CA ASP A 76 -15.01 10.74 8.21
C ASP A 76 -14.37 9.82 7.17
N GLU A 77 -15.15 8.94 6.55
CA GLU A 77 -14.64 7.90 5.65
C GLU A 77 -13.83 8.48 4.50
N ARG A 78 -14.39 9.44 3.76
CA ARG A 78 -13.71 10.03 2.60
C ARG A 78 -12.36 10.64 3.00
N ARG A 79 -12.35 11.40 4.08
CA ARG A 79 -11.15 12.06 4.56
C ARG A 79 -10.05 11.06 4.95
N ILE A 80 -10.42 10.03 5.70
CA ILE A 80 -9.46 9.01 6.15
C ILE A 80 -8.95 8.19 4.97
N VAL A 81 -9.82 7.77 4.06
CA VAL A 81 -9.41 6.98 2.89
C VAL A 81 -8.44 7.78 2.04
N MET A 82 -8.73 9.06 1.78
CA MET A 82 -7.84 9.89 0.96
C MET A 82 -6.50 10.15 1.68
N GLU A 83 -6.51 10.27 2.99
CA GLU A 83 -5.29 10.39 3.79
C GLU A 83 -4.44 9.12 3.69
N ILE A 84 -5.07 7.95 3.77
CA ILE A 84 -4.38 6.66 3.62
C ILE A 84 -3.77 6.53 2.23
N MET A 85 -4.52 6.83 1.18
CA MET A 85 -4.03 6.76 -0.19
C MET A 85 -2.85 7.71 -0.41
N THR A 86 -2.95 8.91 0.12
CA THR A 86 -1.87 9.90 0.05
C THR A 86 -0.62 9.40 0.75
N GLY A 87 -0.77 8.80 1.93
CA GLY A 87 0.35 8.24 2.68
C GLY A 87 1.07 7.12 1.92
N ILE A 88 0.29 6.22 1.32
CA ILE A 88 0.85 5.12 0.54
C ILE A 88 1.59 5.65 -0.69
N LYS A 89 0.99 6.59 -1.40
CA LYS A 89 1.62 7.20 -2.58
C LYS A 89 2.90 7.94 -2.19
N ARG A 90 2.85 8.71 -1.11
CA ARG A 90 4.01 9.47 -0.63
C ARG A 90 5.14 8.56 -0.19
N ALA A 91 4.84 7.37 0.32
CA ALA A 91 5.84 6.37 0.66
C ALA A 91 6.56 5.84 -0.58
N GLY A 92 5.94 5.93 -1.76
CA GLY A 92 6.58 5.60 -3.02
C GLY A 92 5.88 4.56 -3.89
N ALA A 93 4.72 4.06 -3.48
CA ALA A 93 4.01 3.08 -4.27
C ALA A 93 3.55 3.66 -5.60
N LYS A 94 3.79 2.93 -6.68
CA LYS A 94 3.34 3.29 -8.02
C LYS A 94 1.94 2.77 -8.30
N ILE A 95 1.57 1.67 -7.66
CA ILE A 95 0.29 1.00 -7.82
C ILE A 95 -0.29 0.79 -6.43
N ILE A 96 -1.55 1.17 -6.25
CA ILE A 96 -2.24 0.94 -4.99
C ILE A 96 -3.42 0.01 -5.27
N ILE A 97 -3.41 -1.15 -4.62
CA ILE A 97 -4.52 -2.10 -4.71
C ILE A 97 -5.36 -1.90 -3.46
N THR A 98 -6.62 -1.58 -3.63
CA THR A 98 -7.50 -1.28 -2.51
C THR A 98 -8.95 -1.55 -2.85
N TYR A 99 -9.70 -2.00 -1.86
CA TYR A 99 -11.16 -2.14 -1.99
C TYR A 99 -11.87 -0.79 -2.05
N HIS A 100 -11.18 0.30 -1.70
CA HIS A 100 -11.73 1.66 -1.82
C HIS A 100 -11.59 2.24 -3.24
N ALA A 101 -11.05 1.50 -4.19
CA ALA A 101 -10.64 2.03 -5.50
C ALA A 101 -11.75 2.79 -6.24
N LEU A 102 -12.97 2.25 -6.27
CA LEU A 102 -14.08 2.90 -6.96
C LEU A 102 -14.47 4.22 -6.30
N ASP A 103 -14.52 4.24 -4.97
CA ASP A 103 -14.84 5.46 -4.22
C ASP A 103 -13.74 6.50 -4.41
N VAL A 104 -12.48 6.09 -4.36
CA VAL A 104 -11.35 6.99 -4.55
C VAL A 104 -11.39 7.62 -5.95
N ALA A 105 -11.64 6.81 -6.96
CA ALA A 105 -11.74 7.30 -8.34
C ALA A 105 -12.87 8.35 -8.48
N LYS A 106 -14.00 8.08 -7.86
CA LYS A 106 -15.14 9.01 -7.86
C LYS A 106 -14.79 10.32 -7.15
N TRP A 107 -14.17 10.24 -5.98
CA TRP A 107 -13.80 11.43 -5.21
C TRP A 107 -12.74 12.27 -5.94
N LEU A 108 -11.77 11.64 -6.58
CA LEU A 108 -10.78 12.36 -7.37
C LEU A 108 -11.41 13.06 -8.57
N ASP A 109 -12.37 12.42 -9.21
CA ASP A 109 -13.09 13.02 -10.33
C ASP A 109 -13.89 14.24 -9.88
N GLU A 110 -14.54 14.17 -8.71
CA GLU A 110 -15.27 15.30 -8.13
C GLU A 110 -14.34 16.48 -7.85
N GLU A 111 -13.13 16.24 -7.40
CA GLU A 111 -12.14 17.29 -7.09
C GLU A 111 -11.62 18.00 -8.33
N ARG A 112 -11.72 17.39 -9.50
CA ARG A 112 -11.29 17.99 -10.77
C ARG A 112 -12.29 19.00 -11.33
N LYS A 113 -13.53 18.99 -10.84
CA LYS A 113 -14.61 19.82 -11.36
C LYS A 113 -14.70 21.20 -10.72
#